data_261ba166ae4b804c599cb5fe7b32e2dd
#
_entry.id   261ba166ae4b804c599cb5fe7b32e2dd
#
_cell.length_a   1.000
_cell.length_b   1.000
_cell.length_c   1.000
_cell.angle_alpha   90.00
_cell.angle_beta   90.00
_cell.angle_gamma   90.00
#
_symmetry.space_group_name_H-M   'P 1'
#
loop_
_entity.id
_entity.type
_entity.pdbx_description
1 polymer ?
#
loop_
_entity_poly.entity_id
_entity_poly.type
_entity_poly.pdbx_seq_one_letter_code
_entity_poly.pdbx_strand_id
1 'polypeptide(L)'
;MPPIRVLFFTQPGCLSCELMKVFLGAKGIAFEERDISTDFEARRAMTEQYDSSETPTLVILSGEKEEVIIGFDPVRLDQFLDPASSSDSVTES
;
A
#
# COMPACT_ATOMS: atom_id res chain seq x y z
N MET A 1 -8.84 9.42 -15.89
CA MET A 1 -8.41 8.38 -14.97
C MET A 1 -8.84 8.73 -13.57
N PRO A 2 -9.42 7.78 -12.87
CA PRO A 2 -9.79 8.06 -11.48
C PRO A 2 -8.54 8.24 -10.64
N PRO A 3 -8.61 9.07 -9.62
CA PRO A 3 -7.48 9.24 -8.72
C PRO A 3 -7.23 7.97 -7.92
N ILE A 4 -5.98 7.74 -7.60
CA ILE A 4 -5.58 6.62 -6.78
C ILE A 4 -5.40 7.10 -5.36
N ARG A 5 -6.00 6.39 -4.42
CA ARG A 5 -5.76 6.62 -3.00
C ARG A 5 -4.94 5.46 -2.47
N VAL A 6 -3.96 5.77 -1.66
CA VAL A 6 -3.11 4.74 -1.06
C VAL A 6 -3.19 4.90 0.44
N LEU A 7 -3.69 3.87 1.12
CA LEU A 7 -3.74 3.83 2.57
C LEU A 7 -2.62 2.95 3.05
N PHE A 8 -1.83 3.46 3.99
CA PHE A 8 -0.63 2.78 4.45
C PHE A 8 -0.72 2.58 5.95
N PHE A 9 -1.00 1.35 6.37
CA PHE A 9 -1.15 1.03 7.79
C PHE A 9 0.20 0.63 8.36
N THR A 10 0.62 1.31 9.42
CA THR A 10 1.95 1.15 10.01
C THR A 10 1.86 1.00 11.50
N GLN A 11 3.01 0.71 12.13
CA GLN A 11 3.13 0.78 13.57
C GLN A 11 4.60 1.04 13.92
N PRO A 12 4.88 1.58 15.12
CA PRO A 12 6.26 1.84 15.51
C PRO A 12 7.09 0.57 15.59
N GLY A 13 8.37 0.69 15.27
CA GLY A 13 9.27 -0.45 15.36
C GLY A 13 9.14 -1.46 14.23
N CYS A 14 8.43 -1.10 13.18
CA CYS A 14 8.22 -2.01 12.05
C CYS A 14 9.25 -1.67 10.95
N LEU A 15 10.26 -2.50 10.81
CA LEU A 15 11.29 -2.26 9.80
C LEU A 15 10.72 -2.31 8.39
N SER A 16 9.84 -3.26 8.12
CA SER A 16 9.22 -3.36 6.81
C SER A 16 8.38 -2.13 6.49
N CYS A 17 7.78 -1.51 7.51
CA CYS A 17 7.05 -0.26 7.31
C CYS A 17 7.98 0.85 6.86
N GLU A 18 9.17 0.92 7.45
CA GLU A 18 10.15 1.93 7.06
C GLU A 18 10.63 1.71 5.62
N LEU A 19 10.86 0.47 5.26
CA LEU A 19 11.26 0.15 3.88
C LEU A 19 10.17 0.53 2.89
N MET A 20 8.93 0.24 3.23
CA MET A 20 7.79 0.61 2.39
C MET A 20 7.70 2.12 2.21
N LYS A 21 7.92 2.85 3.30
CA LYS A 21 7.86 4.31 3.24
C LYS A 21 8.93 4.86 2.31
N VAL A 22 10.14 4.33 2.39
CA VAL A 22 11.24 4.75 1.51
C VAL A 22 10.89 4.42 0.06
N PHE A 23 10.35 3.24 -0.16
CA PHE A 23 9.98 2.80 -1.51
C PHE A 23 8.92 3.74 -2.12
N LEU A 24 7.88 4.04 -1.36
CA LEU A 24 6.81 4.91 -1.86
C LEU A 24 7.33 6.32 -2.12
N GLY A 25 8.19 6.82 -1.24
CA GLY A 25 8.78 8.13 -1.42
C GLY A 25 9.66 8.19 -2.64
N ALA A 26 10.45 7.17 -2.89
CA ALA A 26 11.32 7.13 -4.05
C ALA A 26 10.53 7.11 -5.35
N LYS A 27 9.34 6.53 -5.33
CA LYS A 27 8.48 6.49 -6.51
C LYS A 27 7.59 7.73 -6.63
N GLY A 28 7.65 8.63 -5.67
CA GLY A 28 6.82 9.83 -5.70
C GLY A 28 5.35 9.56 -5.49
N ILE A 29 5.01 8.50 -4.77
CA ILE A 29 3.63 8.10 -4.56
C ILE A 29 3.14 8.71 -3.26
N ALA A 30 2.03 9.47 -3.35
CA ALA A 30 1.41 10.03 -2.16
C ALA A 30 0.61 8.95 -1.46
N PHE A 31 0.67 8.94 -0.14
CA PHE A 31 -0.06 7.95 0.65
C PHE A 31 -0.58 8.57 1.94
N GLU A 32 -1.61 7.93 2.51
CA GLU A 32 -2.17 8.31 3.80
C GLU A 32 -1.66 7.30 4.82
N GLU A 33 -0.78 7.75 5.69
CA GLU A 33 -0.21 6.86 6.71
C GLU A 33 -1.14 6.80 7.92
N ARG A 34 -1.42 5.58 8.36
CA ARG A 34 -2.28 5.34 9.51
C ARG A 34 -1.53 4.47 10.51
N ASP A 35 -1.25 5.03 11.67
CA ASP A 35 -0.54 4.31 12.74
C ASP A 35 -1.55 3.55 13.57
N ILE A 36 -1.57 2.22 13.43
CA ILE A 36 -2.57 1.41 14.10
C ILE A 36 -2.36 1.29 15.60
N SER A 37 -1.21 1.73 16.10
CA SER A 37 -0.95 1.68 17.53
C SER A 37 -1.64 2.82 18.28
N THR A 38 -1.99 3.90 17.58
CA THR A 38 -2.63 5.05 18.20
C THR A 38 -4.00 5.36 17.60
N ASP A 39 -4.32 4.77 16.45
CA ASP A 39 -5.58 5.03 15.76
C ASP A 39 -6.40 3.75 15.72
N PHE A 40 -7.34 3.63 16.65
CA PHE A 40 -8.16 2.43 16.75
C PHE A 40 -9.02 2.20 15.53
N GLU A 41 -9.49 3.27 14.90
CA GLU A 41 -10.32 3.11 13.71
C GLU A 41 -9.49 2.57 12.55
N ALA A 42 -8.24 3.03 12.44
CA ALA A 42 -7.36 2.49 11.41
C ALA A 42 -7.11 1.01 11.65
N ARG A 43 -6.89 0.63 12.90
CA ARG A 43 -6.67 -0.78 13.22
C ARG A 43 -7.88 -1.62 12.88
N ARG A 44 -9.07 -1.13 13.22
CA ARG A 44 -10.29 -1.85 12.89
C ARG A 44 -10.48 -1.99 11.38
N ALA A 45 -10.19 -0.92 10.65
CA ALA A 45 -10.31 -0.98 9.20
C ALA A 45 -9.35 -2.03 8.63
N MET A 46 -8.11 -2.02 9.12
CA MET A 46 -7.13 -2.98 8.63
C MET A 46 -7.57 -4.42 8.87
N THR A 47 -8.07 -4.71 10.05
CA THR A 47 -8.43 -6.08 10.41
C THR A 47 -9.80 -6.48 9.88
N GLU A 48 -10.79 -5.59 9.95
CA GLU A 48 -12.17 -5.95 9.63
C GLU A 48 -12.53 -5.66 8.18
N GLN A 49 -12.01 -4.56 7.65
CA GLN A 49 -12.35 -4.19 6.28
C GLN A 49 -11.39 -4.82 5.28
N TYR A 50 -10.12 -4.88 5.60
CA TYR A 50 -9.09 -5.36 4.67
C TYR A 50 -8.51 -6.72 5.04
N ASP A 51 -9.02 -7.31 6.10
CA ASP A 51 -8.69 -8.68 6.51
C ASP A 51 -7.17 -8.88 6.67
N SER A 52 -6.51 -7.93 7.31
CA SER A 52 -5.08 -8.01 7.56
C SER A 52 -4.82 -7.84 9.05
N SER A 53 -3.85 -8.58 9.55
CA SER A 53 -3.43 -8.45 10.95
C SER A 53 -1.95 -8.06 11.06
N GLU A 54 -1.33 -7.68 9.95
CA GLU A 54 0.11 -7.39 9.94
C GLU A 54 0.40 -6.04 9.33
N THR A 55 1.48 -5.42 9.76
CA THR A 55 1.99 -4.22 9.12
C THR A 55 3.31 -4.53 8.41
N PRO A 56 3.62 -3.85 7.34
CA PRO A 56 2.78 -2.86 6.68
C PRO A 56 1.65 -3.51 5.90
N THR A 57 0.53 -2.82 5.84
CA THR A 57 -0.56 -3.20 4.95
C THR A 57 -0.83 -1.99 4.07
N LEU A 58 -0.80 -2.20 2.78
CA LEU A 58 -1.03 -1.14 1.81
C LEU A 58 -2.32 -1.42 1.07
N VAL A 59 -3.22 -0.44 1.03
CA VAL A 59 -4.48 -0.57 0.32
C VAL A 59 -4.49 0.45 -0.80
N ILE A 60 -4.63 -0.02 -2.02
CA ILE A 60 -4.65 0.83 -3.20
C ILE A 60 -6.08 0.88 -3.71
N LEU A 61 -6.64 2.08 -3.70
CA LEU A 61 -8.01 2.30 -4.13
C LEU A 61 -8.00 3.07 -5.43
N SER A 62 -8.58 2.49 -6.47
CA SER A 62 -8.63 3.11 -7.78
C SER A 62 -10.00 2.88 -8.37
N GLY A 63 -10.85 3.89 -8.33
CA GLY A 63 -12.22 3.75 -8.76
C GLY A 63 -12.92 2.72 -7.91
N GLU A 64 -13.41 1.67 -8.54
CA GLU A 64 -14.07 0.59 -7.80
C GLU A 64 -13.11 -0.54 -7.45
N LYS A 65 -11.85 -0.41 -7.82
CA LYS A 65 -10.86 -1.46 -7.57
C LYS A 65 -10.19 -1.25 -6.23
N GLU A 66 -9.90 -2.36 -5.58
CA GLU A 66 -9.24 -2.34 -4.29
C GLU A 66 -8.20 -3.45 -4.26
N GLU A 67 -6.94 -3.08 -4.00
CA GLU A 67 -5.86 -4.06 -3.87
C GLU A 67 -5.25 -3.94 -2.50
N VAL A 68 -5.07 -5.08 -1.85
CA VAL A 68 -4.46 -5.12 -0.52
C VAL A 68 -3.15 -5.88 -0.61
N ILE A 69 -2.07 -5.22 -0.20
CA ILE A 69 -0.74 -5.81 -0.20
C ILE A 69 -0.26 -5.87 1.23
N ILE A 70 -0.03 -7.08 1.73
CA ILE A 70 0.41 -7.29 3.11
C ILE A 70 1.89 -7.60 3.11
N GLY A 71 2.64 -6.85 3.92
CA GLY A 71 4.08 -6.95 3.96
C GLY A 71 4.73 -6.10 2.89
N PHE A 72 6.07 -6.03 2.94
CA PHE A 72 6.81 -5.26 1.95
C PHE A 72 7.13 -6.17 0.76
N ASP A 73 6.43 -5.95 -0.33
CA ASP A 73 6.55 -6.78 -1.53
C ASP A 73 6.77 -5.84 -2.72
N PRO A 74 8.04 -5.50 -3.01
CA PRO A 74 8.31 -4.52 -4.06
C PRO A 74 7.86 -4.96 -5.45
N VAL A 75 7.83 -6.25 -5.71
CA VAL A 75 7.38 -6.73 -7.02
C VAL A 75 5.91 -6.42 -7.23
N ARG A 76 5.08 -6.74 -6.23
CA ARG A 76 3.65 -6.44 -6.33
C ARG A 76 3.40 -4.95 -6.33
N LEU A 77 4.19 -4.20 -5.54
CA LEU A 77 4.04 -2.75 -5.52
C LEU A 77 4.31 -2.15 -6.88
N ASP A 78 5.33 -2.64 -7.56
CA ASP A 78 5.63 -2.15 -8.90
C ASP A 78 4.50 -2.44 -9.87
N GLN A 79 3.89 -3.61 -9.74
CA GLN A 79 2.80 -3.99 -10.62
C GLN A 79 1.59 -3.07 -10.51
N PHE A 80 1.32 -2.58 -9.31
CA PHE A 80 0.10 -1.79 -9.08
C PHE A 80 0.36 -0.29 -9.02
N LEU A 81 1.58 0.14 -8.77
CA LEU A 81 1.87 1.54 -8.55
C LEU A 81 2.76 2.19 -9.59
N ASP A 82 3.45 1.40 -10.40
CA ASP A 82 4.36 1.93 -11.41
C ASP A 82 3.70 1.82 -12.78
N PRO A 83 3.22 2.92 -13.35
CA PRO A 83 2.59 2.87 -14.67
C PRO A 83 3.51 2.35 -15.76
N ALA A 84 4.79 2.64 -15.69
CA ALA A 84 5.73 2.16 -16.67
C ALA A 84 5.89 0.66 -16.60
N SER A 85 5.98 0.14 -15.40
CA SER A 85 6.03 -1.30 -15.19
C SER A 85 4.78 -1.98 -15.69
N SER A 86 3.66 -1.38 -15.38
CA SER A 86 2.39 -1.92 -15.80
C SER A 86 2.31 -1.97 -17.32
N SER A 87 2.77 -0.92 -17.96
CA SER A 87 2.78 -0.85 -19.40
C SER A 87 3.66 -1.94 -20.01
N ASP A 88 4.81 -2.11 -19.44
CA ASP A 88 5.72 -3.12 -19.92
C ASP A 88 5.16 -4.51 -19.78
N SER A 89 4.50 -4.76 -18.69
CA SER A 89 3.98 -6.08 -18.48
C SER A 89 2.89 -6.42 -19.48
N VAL A 90 2.21 -5.41 -19.97
CA VAL A 90 1.22 -5.63 -20.99
C VAL A 90 1.85 -6.05 -22.29
N THR A 91 2.93 -5.38 -22.60
CA THR A 91 3.54 -5.68 -23.87
C THR A 91 4.24 -6.99 -23.87
N GLU A 92 4.63 -7.35 -22.87
CA GLU A 92 5.31 -8.40 -22.90
C GLU A 92 5.03 -9.40 -22.79
N SER A 93 4.74 -8.92 -23.03
CA SER A 93 4.83 -9.86 -23.14
C SER A 93 4.55 -10.16 -23.45
#